data_622fe78bf1e918d7d628d748cc0d3efe
#
_entry.id   622fe78bf1e918d7d628d748cc0d3efe
#
_cell.length_a   1.000
_cell.length_b   1.000
_cell.length_c   1.000
_cell.angle_alpha   90.00
_cell.angle_beta   90.00
_cell.angle_gamma   90.00
#
_symmetry.space_group_name_H-M   'P 1'
#
loop_
_entity.id
_entity.type
_entity.pdbx_description
1 polymer ?
#
loop_
_entity_poly.entity_id
_entity_poly.type
_entity_poly.pdbx_seq_one_letter_code
_entity_poly.pdbx_strand_id
1 'polypeptide(L)'
;MELGERVEVLDNLVSTEDVTLVGSSYGGLACALVAQKYPENVNGMLLLAPALHLPESPNDKPEELVAPTNFPITIIHSFTDEIVPISASKDYIKRSGNNLRLIEVEDSHVLENSFTLIISELNKLIN
;
A
#
# COMPACT_ATOMS: atom_id res chain seq x y z
N MET A 1 7.42 -12.82 9.68
CA MET A 1 6.00 -12.60 10.05
C MET A 1 5.11 -12.90 8.85
N GLU A 2 4.18 -13.80 9.02
CA GLU A 2 3.23 -14.16 7.97
C GLU A 2 2.25 -13.01 7.70
N LEU A 3 1.63 -13.00 6.52
CA LEU A 3 0.68 -11.95 6.16
C LEU A 3 -0.48 -11.85 7.15
N GLY A 4 -1.06 -12.98 7.54
CA GLY A 4 -2.16 -13.00 8.51
C GLY A 4 -1.81 -12.36 9.83
N GLU A 5 -0.59 -12.61 10.34
CA GLU A 5 -0.11 -12.00 11.58
C GLU A 5 0.10 -10.50 11.43
N ARG A 6 0.60 -10.06 10.28
CA ARG A 6 0.78 -8.63 9.99
C ARG A 6 -0.55 -7.89 9.97
N VAL A 7 -1.55 -8.48 9.36
CA VAL A 7 -2.89 -7.90 9.30
C VAL A 7 -3.51 -7.83 10.69
N GLU A 8 -3.35 -8.86 11.51
CA GLU A 8 -3.86 -8.87 12.88
C GLU A 8 -3.25 -7.76 13.74
N VAL A 9 -1.93 -7.54 13.63
CA VAL A 9 -1.25 -6.47 14.35
C VAL A 9 -1.78 -5.11 13.92
N LEU A 10 -1.94 -4.90 12.61
CA LEU A 10 -2.49 -3.64 12.09
C LEU A 10 -3.95 -3.45 12.47
N ASP A 11 -4.76 -4.52 12.48
CA ASP A 11 -6.14 -4.47 12.93
C ASP A 11 -6.24 -3.90 14.34
N ASN A 12 -5.43 -4.43 15.26
CA ASN A 12 -5.44 -3.99 16.65
C ASN A 12 -5.08 -2.52 16.80
N LEU A 13 -4.17 -2.03 15.98
CA LEU A 13 -3.75 -0.62 16.00
C LEU A 13 -4.80 0.30 15.38
N VAL A 14 -5.22 -0.02 14.15
CA VAL A 14 -6.09 0.85 13.34
C VAL A 14 -7.50 0.92 13.91
N SER A 15 -8.00 -0.15 14.53
CA SER A 15 -9.35 -0.17 15.08
C SER A 15 -9.57 0.84 16.21
N THR A 16 -8.52 1.41 16.79
CA THR A 16 -8.61 2.32 17.94
C THR A 16 -8.07 3.73 17.67
N GLU A 17 -7.34 3.95 16.58
CA GLU A 17 -6.64 5.21 16.33
C GLU A 17 -6.72 5.64 14.87
N ASP A 18 -6.65 6.95 14.63
CA ASP A 18 -6.45 7.50 13.28
C ASP A 18 -4.98 7.40 12.93
N VAL A 19 -4.65 6.74 11.83
CA VAL A 19 -3.26 6.43 11.48
C VAL A 19 -2.96 6.73 10.01
N THR A 20 -1.67 6.96 9.75
CA THR A 20 -1.11 6.93 8.39
C THR A 20 -0.38 5.61 8.25
N LEU A 21 -0.73 4.83 7.22
CA LEU A 21 -0.14 3.51 7.01
C LEU A 21 1.00 3.60 6.00
N VAL A 22 2.12 2.96 6.32
CA VAL A 22 3.26 2.83 5.41
C VAL A 22 3.63 1.35 5.34
N GLY A 23 3.68 0.80 4.14
CA GLY A 23 4.02 -0.61 3.99
C GLY A 23 4.75 -0.89 2.68
N SER A 24 5.65 -1.87 2.74
CA SER A 24 6.48 -2.30 1.61
C SER A 24 6.21 -3.76 1.30
N SER A 25 6.08 -4.10 0.03
CA SER A 25 5.91 -5.47 -0.45
C SER A 25 4.73 -6.17 0.24
N TYR A 26 4.94 -7.23 1.01
CA TYR A 26 3.91 -7.89 1.83
C TYR A 26 3.27 -6.93 2.83
N GLY A 27 4.08 -6.07 3.45
CA GLY A 27 3.59 -5.04 4.36
C GLY A 27 2.64 -4.07 3.66
N GLY A 28 2.91 -3.78 2.38
CA GLY A 28 2.02 -2.96 1.55
C GLY A 28 0.67 -3.63 1.33
N LEU A 29 0.67 -4.92 1.07
CA LEU A 29 -0.58 -5.68 0.93
C LEU A 29 -1.35 -5.68 2.27
N ALA A 30 -0.66 -5.91 3.38
CA ALA A 30 -1.30 -5.88 4.70
C ALA A 30 -1.93 -4.52 4.99
N CYS A 31 -1.25 -3.42 4.66
CA CYS A 31 -1.79 -2.07 4.81
C CYS A 31 -3.05 -1.88 3.96
N ALA A 32 -3.03 -2.32 2.71
CA ALA A 32 -4.17 -2.19 1.81
C ALA A 32 -5.40 -2.96 2.31
N LEU A 33 -5.19 -4.17 2.84
CA LEU A 33 -6.26 -4.99 3.40
C LEU A 33 -6.89 -4.32 4.63
N VAL A 34 -6.05 -3.82 5.54
CA VAL A 34 -6.51 -3.15 6.76
C VAL A 34 -7.21 -1.84 6.43
N ALA A 35 -6.70 -1.07 5.48
CA ALA A 35 -7.32 0.18 5.06
C ALA A 35 -8.71 -0.05 4.46
N GLN A 36 -8.88 -1.13 3.70
CA GLN A 36 -10.19 -1.48 3.15
C GLN A 36 -11.19 -1.85 4.26
N LYS A 37 -10.69 -2.45 5.34
CA LYS A 37 -11.53 -2.88 6.47
C LYS A 37 -11.91 -1.71 7.40
N TYR A 38 -10.99 -0.76 7.61
CA TYR A 38 -11.18 0.37 8.53
C TYR A 38 -10.88 1.72 7.87
N PRO A 39 -11.57 2.05 6.77
CA PRO A 39 -11.25 3.28 6.03
C PRO A 39 -11.43 4.56 6.83
N GLU A 40 -12.34 4.57 7.79
CA GLU A 40 -12.60 5.76 8.62
C GLU A 40 -11.50 6.05 9.64
N ASN A 41 -10.61 5.09 9.88
CA ASN A 41 -9.52 5.25 10.86
C ASN A 41 -8.15 5.49 10.21
N VAL A 42 -8.12 5.65 8.89
CA VAL A 42 -6.89 5.87 8.13
C VAL A 42 -6.90 7.27 7.53
N ASN A 43 -5.82 8.02 7.73
CA ASN A 43 -5.66 9.39 7.22
C ASN A 43 -4.87 9.47 5.92
N GLY A 44 -4.13 8.44 5.60
CA GLY A 44 -3.30 8.38 4.40
C GLY A 44 -2.55 7.08 4.32
N MET A 45 -2.05 6.75 3.13
CA MET A 45 -1.33 5.50 2.93
C MET A 45 -0.21 5.70 1.93
N LEU A 46 0.98 5.21 2.28
CA LEU A 46 2.15 5.17 1.39
C LEU A 46 2.56 3.72 1.19
N LEU A 47 2.46 3.24 -0.03
CA LEU A 47 2.77 1.87 -0.38
C LEU A 47 4.01 1.81 -1.26
N LEU A 48 4.97 0.96 -0.87
CA LEU A 48 6.25 0.83 -1.55
C LEU A 48 6.32 -0.56 -2.19
N ALA A 49 6.29 -0.61 -3.51
CA ALA A 49 6.30 -1.86 -4.27
C ALA A 49 5.34 -2.90 -3.67
N PRO A 50 4.06 -2.53 -3.42
CA PRO A 50 3.15 -3.38 -2.67
C PRO A 50 2.73 -4.62 -3.47
N ALA A 51 2.72 -5.77 -2.80
CA ALA A 51 2.39 -7.05 -3.42
C ALA A 51 0.87 -7.26 -3.54
N LEU A 52 0.19 -6.38 -4.28
CA LEU A 52 -1.28 -6.30 -4.34
C LEU A 52 -1.92 -7.34 -5.26
N HIS A 53 -1.11 -8.16 -5.93
CA HIS A 53 -1.56 -9.20 -6.86
C HIS A 53 -1.71 -10.58 -6.22
N LEU A 54 -1.28 -10.73 -4.96
CA LEU A 54 -1.22 -12.03 -4.32
C LEU A 54 -2.59 -12.43 -3.76
N PRO A 55 -3.05 -13.68 -4.02
CA PRO A 55 -4.30 -14.18 -3.46
C PRO A 55 -4.09 -14.72 -2.05
N GLU A 56 -3.50 -13.91 -1.16
CA GLU A 56 -3.15 -14.31 0.20
C GLU A 56 -4.29 -14.04 1.18
N SER A 57 -4.30 -14.83 2.27
CA SER A 57 -5.22 -14.58 3.38
C SER A 57 -4.97 -13.18 3.95
N PRO A 58 -6.01 -12.46 4.39
CA PRO A 58 -7.41 -12.88 4.50
C PRO A 58 -8.25 -12.71 3.23
N ASN A 59 -7.70 -12.16 2.17
CA ASN A 59 -8.43 -11.94 0.92
C ASN A 59 -7.90 -12.88 -0.17
N ASP A 60 -8.73 -13.83 -0.60
CA ASP A 60 -8.34 -14.83 -1.60
C ASP A 60 -8.45 -14.33 -3.04
N LYS A 61 -9.02 -13.13 -3.23
CA LYS A 61 -9.29 -12.59 -4.57
C LYS A 61 -8.67 -11.21 -4.70
N PRO A 62 -7.49 -11.09 -5.33
CA PRO A 62 -6.83 -9.80 -5.45
C PRO A 62 -7.67 -8.77 -6.22
N GLU A 63 -8.54 -9.20 -7.12
CA GLU A 63 -9.43 -8.30 -7.87
C GLU A 63 -10.50 -7.65 -6.97
N GLU A 64 -10.73 -8.16 -5.78
CA GLU A 64 -11.64 -7.56 -4.80
C GLU A 64 -10.97 -6.56 -3.88
N LEU A 65 -9.64 -6.44 -3.96
CA LEU A 65 -8.90 -5.45 -3.19
C LEU A 65 -9.05 -4.09 -3.88
N VAL A 66 -9.75 -3.18 -3.24
CA VAL A 66 -10.05 -1.85 -3.76
C VAL A 66 -9.67 -0.81 -2.72
N ALA A 67 -9.10 0.30 -3.15
CA ALA A 67 -8.68 1.36 -2.24
C ALA A 67 -9.88 2.17 -1.73
N PRO A 68 -9.89 2.55 -0.45
CA PRO A 68 -10.84 3.55 0.04
C PRO A 68 -10.68 4.87 -0.69
N THR A 69 -11.73 5.69 -0.70
CA THR A 69 -11.75 6.96 -1.44
C THR A 69 -11.65 8.19 -0.53
N ASN A 70 -11.58 7.99 0.78
CA ASN A 70 -11.70 9.08 1.77
C ASN A 70 -10.35 9.63 2.27
N PHE A 71 -9.23 9.15 1.73
CA PHE A 71 -7.89 9.66 2.10
C PHE A 71 -6.90 9.50 0.94
N PRO A 72 -5.80 10.28 0.94
CA PRO A 72 -4.79 10.18 -0.12
C PRO A 72 -3.96 8.91 -0.01
N ILE A 73 -3.64 8.32 -1.16
CA ILE A 73 -2.81 7.12 -1.28
C ILE A 73 -1.73 7.39 -2.31
N THR A 74 -0.47 7.16 -1.92
CA THR A 74 0.67 7.26 -2.83
C THR A 74 1.34 5.90 -2.92
N ILE A 75 1.60 5.44 -4.14
CA ILE A 75 2.34 4.21 -4.41
C ILE A 75 3.63 4.59 -5.13
N ILE A 76 4.76 4.09 -4.62
CA ILE A 76 6.06 4.21 -5.30
C ILE A 76 6.45 2.81 -5.74
N HIS A 77 6.66 2.61 -7.03
CA HIS A 77 6.92 1.28 -7.59
C HIS A 77 7.88 1.40 -8.77
N SER A 78 8.91 0.56 -8.78
CA SER A 78 9.84 0.53 -9.90
C SER A 78 9.22 -0.15 -11.11
N PHE A 79 9.34 0.47 -12.28
CA PHE A 79 8.87 -0.16 -13.52
C PHE A 79 9.79 -1.31 -13.97
N THR A 80 10.94 -1.48 -13.32
CA THR A 80 11.86 -2.60 -13.55
C THR A 80 11.86 -3.62 -12.41
N ASP A 81 10.89 -3.54 -11.51
CA ASP A 81 10.77 -4.46 -10.36
C ASP A 81 10.62 -5.92 -10.84
N GLU A 82 11.58 -6.77 -10.47
CA GLU A 82 11.61 -8.18 -10.86
C GLU A 82 10.92 -9.10 -9.85
N ILE A 83 10.52 -8.58 -8.70
CA ILE A 83 9.89 -9.35 -7.63
C ILE A 83 8.37 -9.18 -7.64
N VAL A 84 7.91 -7.91 -7.63
CA VAL A 84 6.50 -7.58 -7.74
C VAL A 84 6.31 -6.77 -9.02
N PRO A 85 5.57 -7.27 -10.00
CA PRO A 85 5.37 -6.52 -11.25
C PRO A 85 4.58 -5.24 -10.98
N ILE A 86 4.98 -4.16 -11.65
CA ILE A 86 4.30 -2.86 -11.48
C ILE A 86 2.82 -2.93 -11.90
N SER A 87 2.46 -3.91 -12.74
CA SER A 87 1.08 -4.14 -13.11
C SER A 87 0.17 -4.36 -11.90
N ALA A 88 0.72 -4.93 -10.81
CA ALA A 88 -0.04 -5.12 -9.57
C ALA A 88 -0.56 -3.78 -9.02
N SER A 89 0.30 -2.75 -9.01
CA SER A 89 -0.09 -1.40 -8.58
C SER A 89 -1.01 -0.73 -9.59
N LYS A 90 -0.73 -0.87 -10.87
CA LYS A 90 -1.56 -0.27 -11.93
C LYS A 90 -2.97 -0.84 -11.93
N ASP A 91 -3.12 -2.15 -11.73
CA ASP A 91 -4.42 -2.80 -11.66
C ASP A 91 -5.21 -2.36 -10.43
N TYR A 92 -4.54 -2.23 -9.30
CA TYR A 92 -5.15 -1.72 -8.07
C TYR A 92 -5.72 -0.31 -8.26
N ILE A 93 -4.93 0.57 -8.89
CA ILE A 93 -5.35 1.94 -9.17
C ILE A 93 -6.53 1.95 -10.16
N LYS A 94 -6.46 1.13 -11.20
CA LYS A 94 -7.48 1.07 -12.24
C LYS A 94 -8.85 0.68 -11.70
N ARG A 95 -8.91 -0.22 -10.72
CA ARG A 95 -10.17 -0.66 -10.11
C ARG A 95 -10.61 0.17 -8.91
N SER A 96 -9.81 1.18 -8.53
CA SER A 96 -10.07 2.04 -7.38
C SER A 96 -10.56 3.43 -7.81
N GLY A 97 -10.51 4.42 -6.93
CA GLY A 97 -10.96 5.80 -7.21
C GLY A 97 -9.85 6.70 -7.74
N ASN A 98 -10.02 8.01 -7.57
CA ASN A 98 -9.12 9.03 -8.11
C ASN A 98 -8.15 9.61 -7.08
N ASN A 99 -8.15 9.10 -5.88
CA ASN A 99 -7.32 9.59 -4.77
C ASN A 99 -5.94 8.92 -4.70
N LEU A 100 -5.57 8.12 -5.70
CA LEU A 100 -4.30 7.41 -5.74
C LEU A 100 -3.34 8.08 -6.71
N ARG A 101 -2.07 8.13 -6.32
CA ARG A 101 -0.96 8.57 -7.17
C ARG A 101 0.04 7.43 -7.28
N LEU A 102 0.45 7.13 -8.51
CA LEU A 102 1.55 6.19 -8.75
C LEU A 102 2.78 6.98 -9.19
N ILE A 103 3.87 6.82 -8.46
CA ILE A 103 5.17 7.37 -8.81
C ILE A 103 6.03 6.21 -9.29
N GLU A 104 6.32 6.19 -10.59
CA GLU A 104 7.16 5.16 -11.18
C GLU A 104 8.62 5.59 -11.10
N VAL A 105 9.46 4.68 -10.65
CA VAL A 105 10.90 4.94 -10.54
C VAL A 105 11.68 3.83 -11.24
N GLU A 106 12.96 4.07 -11.50
CA GLU A 106 13.89 3.04 -11.96
C GLU A 106 14.78 2.68 -10.78
N ASP A 107 14.49 1.54 -10.13
CA ASP A 107 15.15 1.14 -8.91
C ASP A 107 14.98 -0.37 -8.70
N SER A 108 15.59 -0.91 -7.66
CA SER A 108 15.35 -2.29 -7.23
C SER A 108 14.00 -2.42 -6.52
N HIS A 109 13.58 -3.65 -6.25
CA HIS A 109 12.33 -3.91 -5.53
C HIS A 109 12.32 -3.24 -4.15
N VAL A 110 13.47 -3.18 -3.47
CA VAL A 110 13.56 -2.57 -2.14
C VAL A 110 13.70 -1.04 -2.18
N LEU A 111 13.71 -0.44 -3.37
CA LEU A 111 13.75 1.01 -3.57
C LEU A 111 14.92 1.70 -2.86
N GLU A 112 16.09 1.05 -2.89
CA GLU A 112 17.29 1.50 -2.15
C GLU A 112 17.82 2.87 -2.59
N ASN A 113 17.50 3.30 -3.81
CA ASN A 113 17.93 4.61 -4.36
C ASN A 113 16.82 5.66 -4.32
N SER A 114 15.69 5.35 -3.69
CA SER A 114 14.50 6.22 -3.67
C SER A 114 14.20 6.81 -2.29
N PHE A 115 15.16 6.75 -1.37
CA PHE A 115 14.96 7.15 0.02
C PHE A 115 14.47 8.59 0.15
N THR A 116 15.11 9.53 -0.55
CA THR A 116 14.73 10.95 -0.48
C THR A 116 13.30 11.16 -0.97
N LEU A 117 12.92 10.47 -2.05
CA LEU A 117 11.56 10.53 -2.58
C LEU A 117 10.55 9.97 -1.56
N ILE A 118 10.87 8.83 -0.95
CA ILE A 118 10.00 8.20 0.06
C ILE A 118 9.76 9.16 1.22
N ILE A 119 10.79 9.76 1.75
CA ILE A 119 10.68 10.71 2.88
C ILE A 119 9.84 11.93 2.46
N SER A 120 10.06 12.45 1.26
CA SER A 120 9.29 13.59 0.75
C SER A 120 7.80 13.27 0.65
N GLU A 121 7.46 12.10 0.10
CA GLU A 121 6.06 11.71 -0.04
C GLU A 121 5.41 11.38 1.30
N LEU A 122 6.15 10.80 2.23
CA LEU A 122 5.66 10.56 3.57
C LEU A 122 5.33 11.89 4.27
N ASN A 123 6.21 12.87 4.17
CA ASN A 123 5.98 14.19 4.77
C ASN A 123 4.72 14.87 4.22
N LYS A 124 4.42 14.68 2.95
CA LYS A 124 3.20 15.21 2.35
C LYS A 124 1.93 14.60 2.94
N LEU A 125 2.00 13.32 3.32
CA LEU A 125 0.86 12.62 3.89
C LEU A 125 0.59 12.99 5.35
N ILE A 126 1.62 13.28 6.12
CA ILE A 126 1.50 13.54 7.56
C ILE A 126 1.48 15.03 7.92
N ASN A 127 1.73 15.90 6.96
CA ASN A 127 1.66 17.34 7.14
C ASN A 127 0.53 17.91 6.25
#